data_4b21fdadd3d1c43e016b4336bd41edd6
#
_entry.id   4b21fdadd3d1c43e016b4336bd41edd6
#
_cell.length_a   1.000
_cell.length_b   1.000
_cell.length_c   1.000
_cell.angle_alpha   90.00
_cell.angle_beta   90.00
_cell.angle_gamma   90.00
#
_symmetry.space_group_name_H-M   'P 1'
#
loop_
_entity.id
_entity.type
_entity.pdbx_description
1 polymer ?
#
loop_
_entity_poly.entity_id
_entity_poly.type
_entity_poly.pdbx_seq_one_letter_code
_entity_poly.pdbx_strand_id
1 'polypeptide(L)'
;SSMQDNLYLYIPLLTMGLMSKEYSSGSIKLLYSSPITNIQIILGKYISMLVYALILVAILFAYFIYSACIVENFDFPFALTGILGIFLLVCAYAAIGLFMSTLTAYQVVAAVGTLTVLAILNFMGNIGQDIDFVRDLTYWLSLAGRSDKFLHGMICSEDAFYFIIVVVLFLSLSVLKLKFERTTANSLSKMVQYIGVLCVTLLVGYVTSQPKLMCYYDATATKANTLTPPSQEVMTKLDGGLTLTMFVNLLDDNFNKGIPKNRNWEMRKFEDYIRFK
;
A
#
# COMPACT_ATOMS: atom_id res chain seq x y z
N SER A 1 -7.42 -10.73 -7.76
CA SER A 1 -8.15 -9.80 -6.86
C SER A 1 -8.62 -10.48 -5.58
N SER A 2 -9.30 -11.65 -5.62
CA SER A 2 -9.90 -12.28 -4.42
C SER A 2 -8.91 -12.57 -3.28
N MET A 3 -7.65 -12.88 -3.57
CA MET A 3 -6.62 -13.09 -2.55
C MET A 3 -6.21 -11.77 -1.89
N GLN A 4 -6.00 -10.74 -2.67
CA GLN A 4 -5.69 -9.38 -2.19
C GLN A 4 -6.80 -8.85 -1.28
N ASP A 5 -8.07 -9.05 -1.71
CA ASP A 5 -9.26 -8.59 -1.00
C ASP A 5 -9.46 -9.26 0.37
N ASN A 6 -8.81 -10.40 0.61
CA ASN A 6 -8.90 -11.13 1.88
C ASN A 6 -7.67 -10.92 2.79
N LEU A 7 -6.54 -10.42 2.28
CA LEU A 7 -5.31 -10.24 3.07
C LEU A 7 -5.51 -9.33 4.27
N TYR A 8 -6.33 -8.27 4.16
CA TYR A 8 -6.60 -7.35 5.27
C TYR A 8 -7.33 -8.00 6.45
N LEU A 9 -7.96 -9.18 6.24
CA LEU A 9 -8.60 -9.96 7.31
C LEU A 9 -7.59 -10.86 8.05
N TYR A 10 -6.61 -11.43 7.34
CA TYR A 10 -5.67 -12.39 7.93
C TYR A 10 -4.49 -11.72 8.64
N ILE A 11 -3.97 -10.63 8.10
CA ILE A 11 -2.80 -9.94 8.67
C ILE A 11 -3.02 -9.45 10.11
N PRO A 12 -4.19 -8.88 10.49
CA PRO A 12 -4.45 -8.49 11.88
C PRO A 12 -4.30 -9.64 12.88
N LEU A 13 -4.73 -10.86 12.50
CA LEU A 13 -4.61 -12.04 13.36
C LEU A 13 -3.14 -12.45 13.57
N LEU A 14 -2.32 -12.31 12.53
CA LEU A 14 -0.89 -12.64 12.62
C LEU A 14 -0.09 -11.58 13.41
N THR A 15 -0.48 -10.31 13.32
CA THR A 15 0.28 -9.20 13.90
C THR A 15 -0.16 -8.82 15.31
N MET A 16 -1.37 -9.20 15.73
CA MET A 16 -1.96 -8.77 17.00
C MET A 16 -1.09 -9.06 18.24
N GLY A 17 -0.36 -10.18 18.23
CA GLY A 17 0.45 -10.63 19.38
C GLY A 17 1.90 -10.12 19.38
N LEU A 18 2.36 -9.40 18.35
CA LEU A 18 3.77 -9.05 18.19
C LEU A 18 4.35 -8.26 19.35
N MET A 19 3.63 -7.27 19.85
CA MET A 19 4.02 -6.45 20.99
C MET A 19 3.02 -6.55 22.14
N SER A 20 1.71 -6.67 21.87
CA SER A 20 0.68 -6.74 22.89
C SER A 20 0.86 -7.94 23.84
N LYS A 21 1.41 -9.05 23.33
CA LYS A 21 1.77 -10.21 24.16
C LYS A 21 2.89 -9.87 25.15
N GLU A 22 3.90 -9.10 24.75
CA GLU A 22 4.98 -8.65 25.62
C GLU A 22 4.47 -7.71 26.72
N TYR A 23 3.52 -6.83 26.36
CA TYR A 23 2.86 -5.95 27.35
C TYR A 23 2.01 -6.74 28.34
N SER A 24 1.17 -7.66 27.86
CA SER A 24 0.26 -8.44 28.71
C SER A 24 0.98 -9.39 29.66
N SER A 25 2.11 -9.99 29.22
CA SER A 25 2.94 -10.89 30.05
C SER A 25 3.91 -10.14 30.97
N GLY A 26 4.08 -8.82 30.75
CA GLY A 26 5.08 -8.03 31.48
C GLY A 26 6.53 -8.24 31.01
N SER A 27 6.78 -9.10 29.99
CA SER A 27 8.12 -9.35 29.44
C SER A 27 8.74 -8.13 28.77
N ILE A 28 7.93 -7.11 28.46
CA ILE A 28 8.42 -5.81 27.98
C ILE A 28 9.44 -5.17 28.92
N LYS A 29 9.33 -5.42 30.24
CA LYS A 29 10.29 -4.92 31.25
C LYS A 29 11.68 -5.55 31.06
N LEU A 30 11.73 -6.83 30.69
CA LEU A 30 12.99 -7.53 30.39
C LEU A 30 13.62 -6.99 29.10
N LEU A 31 12.82 -6.66 28.08
CA LEU A 31 13.29 -6.00 26.87
C LEU A 31 13.87 -4.61 27.17
N TYR A 32 13.25 -3.88 28.09
CA TYR A 32 13.72 -2.54 28.47
C TYR A 32 14.97 -2.54 29.35
N SER A 33 15.21 -3.58 30.15
CA SER A 33 16.41 -3.75 30.96
C SER A 33 17.61 -4.31 30.16
N SER A 34 17.36 -4.85 28.99
CA SER A 34 18.39 -5.38 28.10
C SER A 34 19.10 -4.23 27.35
N PRO A 35 20.38 -4.37 26.98
CA PRO A 35 21.15 -3.37 26.24
C PRO A 35 20.74 -3.29 24.74
N ILE A 36 19.44 -3.42 24.44
CA ILE A 36 18.87 -3.40 23.09
C ILE A 36 18.20 -2.04 22.86
N THR A 37 18.38 -1.49 21.67
CA THR A 37 17.73 -0.25 21.27
C THR A 37 16.26 -0.51 20.86
N ASN A 38 15.40 0.52 20.99
CA ASN A 38 14.00 0.43 20.58
C ASN A 38 13.85 0.09 19.08
N ILE A 39 14.80 0.58 18.26
CA ILE A 39 14.85 0.26 16.82
C ILE A 39 15.09 -1.23 16.61
N GLN A 40 16.04 -1.84 17.32
CA GLN A 40 16.33 -3.27 17.22
C GLN A 40 15.15 -4.14 17.65
N ILE A 41 14.40 -3.73 18.69
CA ILE A 41 13.19 -4.42 19.13
C ILE A 41 12.14 -4.43 18.01
N ILE A 42 11.79 -3.25 17.48
CA ILE A 42 10.77 -3.11 16.45
C ILE A 42 11.18 -3.79 15.15
N LEU A 43 12.42 -3.58 14.69
CA LEU A 43 12.92 -4.21 13.47
C LEU A 43 13.00 -5.74 13.62
N GLY A 44 13.42 -6.27 14.77
CA GLY A 44 13.43 -7.70 15.01
C GLY A 44 12.05 -8.34 14.92
N LYS A 45 11.02 -7.69 15.51
CA LYS A 45 9.62 -8.13 15.40
C LYS A 45 9.09 -8.00 13.98
N TYR A 46 9.43 -6.93 13.28
CA TYR A 46 9.03 -6.73 11.89
C TYR A 46 9.68 -7.76 10.95
N ILE A 47 10.97 -8.01 11.09
CA ILE A 47 11.69 -9.02 10.29
C ILE A 47 11.08 -10.40 10.51
N SER A 48 10.68 -10.76 11.74
CA SER A 48 9.99 -12.03 11.98
C SER A 48 8.70 -12.16 11.17
N MET A 49 7.94 -11.06 10.99
CA MET A 49 6.76 -11.04 10.13
C MET A 49 7.12 -11.12 8.65
N LEU A 50 8.24 -10.52 8.22
CA LEU A 50 8.70 -10.65 6.83
C LEU A 50 9.05 -12.11 6.48
N VAL A 51 9.53 -12.91 7.44
CA VAL A 51 9.76 -14.35 7.21
C VAL A 51 8.44 -15.06 6.87
N TYR A 52 7.33 -14.74 7.57
CA TYR A 52 6.01 -15.26 7.20
C TYR A 52 5.56 -14.78 5.83
N ALA A 53 5.79 -13.51 5.51
CA ALA A 53 5.50 -12.97 4.18
C ALA A 53 6.29 -13.70 3.08
N LEU A 54 7.56 -14.01 3.33
CA LEU A 54 8.39 -14.78 2.39
C LEU A 54 7.91 -16.23 2.22
N ILE A 55 7.43 -16.88 3.28
CA ILE A 55 6.82 -18.21 3.18
C ILE A 55 5.57 -18.16 2.29
N LEU A 56 4.71 -17.16 2.47
CA LEU A 56 3.54 -16.95 1.61
C LEU A 56 3.94 -16.73 0.16
N VAL A 57 4.94 -15.89 -0.08
CA VAL A 57 5.51 -15.66 -1.42
C VAL A 57 6.09 -16.94 -2.02
N ALA A 58 6.78 -17.76 -1.23
CA ALA A 58 7.32 -19.03 -1.70
C ALA A 58 6.22 -20.02 -2.13
N ILE A 59 5.10 -20.06 -1.40
CA ILE A 59 3.93 -20.87 -1.79
C ILE A 59 3.32 -20.36 -3.11
N LEU A 60 3.16 -19.05 -3.24
CA LEU A 60 2.70 -18.44 -4.49
C LEU A 60 3.62 -18.73 -5.65
N PHE A 61 4.93 -18.67 -5.40
CA PHE A 61 5.95 -18.94 -6.42
C PHE A 61 5.93 -20.42 -6.85
N ALA A 62 5.72 -21.36 -5.93
CA ALA A 62 5.55 -22.78 -6.25
C ALA A 62 4.31 -23.01 -7.12
N TYR A 63 3.18 -22.37 -6.79
CA TYR A 63 1.97 -22.42 -7.61
C TYR A 63 2.19 -21.80 -8.99
N PHE A 64 2.94 -20.73 -9.06
CA PHE A 64 3.34 -20.07 -10.28
C PHE A 64 4.17 -20.98 -11.19
N ILE A 65 5.21 -21.67 -10.66
CA ILE A 65 6.02 -22.63 -11.42
C ILE A 65 5.14 -23.76 -11.95
N TYR A 66 4.23 -24.27 -11.13
CA TYR A 66 3.28 -25.30 -11.58
C TYR A 66 2.42 -24.82 -12.76
N SER A 67 1.89 -23.59 -12.68
CA SER A 67 1.09 -23.01 -13.77
C SER A 67 1.92 -22.81 -15.06
N ALA A 68 3.18 -22.41 -14.92
CA ALA A 68 4.09 -22.23 -16.05
C ALA A 68 4.42 -23.54 -16.78
N CYS A 69 4.34 -24.68 -16.09
CA CYS A 69 4.53 -26.00 -16.72
C CYS A 69 3.32 -26.47 -17.54
N ILE A 70 2.12 -25.92 -17.29
CA ILE A 70 0.88 -26.36 -17.91
C ILE A 70 0.42 -25.42 -19.02
N VAL A 71 0.66 -24.12 -18.86
CA VAL A 71 0.16 -23.08 -19.76
C VAL A 71 1.20 -22.81 -20.85
N GLU A 72 0.82 -23.04 -22.11
CA GLU A 72 1.58 -22.57 -23.26
C GLU A 72 1.57 -21.02 -23.27
N ASN A 73 2.68 -20.39 -23.53
CA ASN A 73 2.84 -18.92 -23.54
C ASN A 73 2.56 -18.23 -22.18
N PHE A 74 3.14 -18.78 -21.12
CA PHE A 74 3.03 -18.20 -19.79
C PHE A 74 3.81 -16.88 -19.67
N ASP A 75 3.14 -15.82 -19.21
CA ASP A 75 3.73 -14.49 -19.04
C ASP A 75 4.44 -14.38 -17.67
N PHE A 76 5.74 -14.76 -17.63
CA PHE A 76 6.56 -14.72 -16.42
C PHE A 76 6.68 -13.32 -15.80
N PRO A 77 7.00 -12.24 -16.56
CA PRO A 77 7.12 -10.91 -16.01
C PRO A 77 5.82 -10.41 -15.37
N PHE A 78 4.68 -10.67 -16.02
CA PHE A 78 3.35 -10.31 -15.50
C PHE A 78 3.09 -10.95 -14.12
N ALA A 79 3.36 -12.22 -13.98
CA ALA A 79 3.07 -12.93 -12.75
C ALA A 79 4.07 -12.57 -11.62
N LEU A 80 5.34 -12.28 -11.95
CA LEU A 80 6.33 -11.77 -10.99
C LEU A 80 5.92 -10.39 -10.44
N THR A 81 5.39 -9.51 -11.28
CA THR A 81 4.90 -8.20 -10.80
C THR A 81 3.73 -8.35 -9.84
N GLY A 82 2.81 -9.28 -10.11
CA GLY A 82 1.71 -9.58 -9.19
C GLY A 82 2.18 -10.09 -7.83
N ILE A 83 3.16 -11.01 -7.81
CA ILE A 83 3.78 -11.50 -6.56
C ILE A 83 4.48 -10.36 -5.81
N LEU A 84 5.21 -9.50 -6.51
CA LEU A 84 5.86 -8.33 -5.91
C LEU A 84 4.83 -7.39 -5.26
N GLY A 85 3.72 -7.10 -5.94
CA GLY A 85 2.64 -6.26 -5.42
C GLY A 85 2.03 -6.83 -4.13
N ILE A 86 1.74 -8.14 -4.11
CA ILE A 86 1.24 -8.82 -2.92
C ILE A 86 2.26 -8.76 -1.78
N PHE A 87 3.54 -9.00 -2.07
CA PHE A 87 4.60 -8.93 -1.07
C PHE A 87 4.71 -7.53 -0.43
N LEU A 88 4.73 -6.47 -1.24
CA LEU A 88 4.77 -5.09 -0.76
C LEU A 88 3.54 -4.74 0.08
N LEU A 89 2.36 -5.20 -0.33
CA LEU A 89 1.12 -5.01 0.40
C LEU A 89 1.18 -5.68 1.78
N VAL A 90 1.64 -6.93 1.85
CA VAL A 90 1.81 -7.67 3.11
C VAL A 90 2.82 -6.98 4.02
N CYS A 91 3.93 -6.47 3.48
CA CYS A 91 4.92 -5.70 4.23
C CYS A 91 4.30 -4.44 4.87
N ALA A 92 3.49 -3.68 4.12
CA ALA A 92 2.81 -2.50 4.64
C ALA A 92 1.77 -2.86 5.71
N TYR A 93 0.94 -3.87 5.46
CA TYR A 93 -0.05 -4.34 6.44
C TYR A 93 0.60 -4.84 7.72
N ALA A 94 1.72 -5.56 7.62
CA ALA A 94 2.49 -6.03 8.78
C ALA A 94 3.05 -4.88 9.62
N ALA A 95 3.53 -3.80 8.99
CA ALA A 95 4.01 -2.61 9.68
C ALA A 95 2.88 -1.89 10.44
N ILE A 96 1.70 -1.75 9.80
CA ILE A 96 0.50 -1.17 10.43
C ILE A 96 0.06 -2.04 11.63
N GLY A 97 -0.02 -3.36 11.45
CA GLY A 97 -0.40 -4.28 12.50
C GLY A 97 0.58 -4.31 13.67
N LEU A 98 1.88 -4.24 13.41
CA LEU A 98 2.90 -4.10 14.44
C LEU A 98 2.69 -2.80 15.24
N PHE A 99 2.45 -1.68 14.57
CA PHE A 99 2.17 -0.41 15.24
C PHE A 99 0.94 -0.51 16.13
N MET A 100 -0.18 -1.05 15.63
CA MET A 100 -1.40 -1.23 16.43
C MET A 100 -1.15 -2.14 17.64
N SER A 101 -0.33 -3.18 17.49
CA SER A 101 0.09 -4.06 18.58
C SER A 101 0.96 -3.34 19.63
N THR A 102 1.64 -2.24 19.29
CA THR A 102 2.39 -1.41 20.27
C THR A 102 1.50 -0.47 21.09
N LEU A 103 0.26 -0.24 20.65
CA LEU A 103 -0.64 0.72 21.32
C LEU A 103 -1.41 0.11 22.50
N THR A 104 -1.54 -1.20 22.57
CA THR A 104 -2.37 -1.90 23.57
C THR A 104 -1.75 -3.19 24.06
N ALA A 105 -2.03 -3.52 25.32
CA ALA A 105 -1.67 -4.82 25.92
C ALA A 105 -2.65 -5.95 25.55
N TYR A 106 -3.82 -5.62 24.99
CA TYR A 106 -4.86 -6.60 24.66
C TYR A 106 -4.78 -7.01 23.19
N GLN A 107 -4.46 -8.29 22.92
CA GLN A 107 -4.30 -8.81 21.57
C GLN A 107 -5.55 -8.61 20.70
N VAL A 108 -6.74 -8.87 21.25
CA VAL A 108 -8.00 -8.69 20.53
C VAL A 108 -8.22 -7.24 20.12
N VAL A 109 -7.92 -6.30 21.00
CA VAL A 109 -8.02 -4.86 20.70
C VAL A 109 -7.02 -4.46 19.62
N ALA A 110 -5.81 -4.99 19.66
CA ALA A 110 -4.83 -4.80 18.60
C ALA A 110 -5.32 -5.34 17.24
N ALA A 111 -5.90 -6.55 17.22
CA ALA A 111 -6.45 -7.15 16.01
C ALA A 111 -7.60 -6.32 15.42
N VAL A 112 -8.58 -5.94 16.25
CA VAL A 112 -9.74 -5.12 15.82
C VAL A 112 -9.27 -3.75 15.34
N GLY A 113 -8.34 -3.11 16.06
CA GLY A 113 -7.77 -1.83 15.65
C GLY A 113 -7.02 -1.92 14.32
N THR A 114 -6.20 -2.97 14.13
CA THR A 114 -5.52 -3.23 12.86
C THR A 114 -6.53 -3.45 11.73
N LEU A 115 -7.52 -4.30 11.95
CA LEU A 115 -8.57 -4.56 10.97
C LEU A 115 -9.31 -3.28 10.56
N THR A 116 -9.67 -2.44 11.54
CA THR A 116 -10.35 -1.17 11.28
C THR A 116 -9.50 -0.24 10.42
N VAL A 117 -8.21 -0.07 10.77
CA VAL A 117 -7.30 0.79 9.99
C VAL A 117 -7.10 0.24 8.58
N LEU A 118 -6.86 -1.07 8.44
CA LEU A 118 -6.68 -1.70 7.13
C LEU A 118 -7.96 -1.63 6.29
N ALA A 119 -9.13 -1.84 6.88
CA ALA A 119 -10.41 -1.69 6.19
C ALA A 119 -10.62 -0.25 5.69
N ILE A 120 -10.36 0.74 6.53
CA ILE A 120 -10.44 2.15 6.12
C ILE A 120 -9.51 2.41 4.93
N LEU A 121 -8.23 2.03 5.02
CA LEU A 121 -7.25 2.25 3.94
C LEU A 121 -7.57 1.46 2.67
N ASN A 122 -8.21 0.30 2.80
CA ASN A 122 -8.60 -0.53 1.64
C ASN A 122 -9.81 0.07 0.90
N PHE A 123 -10.82 0.54 1.64
CA PHE A 123 -12.04 1.08 1.05
C PHE A 123 -11.99 2.59 0.78
N MET A 124 -10.91 3.26 1.22
CA MET A 124 -10.79 4.71 1.13
C MET A 124 -10.83 5.23 -0.32
N GLY A 125 -10.30 4.46 -1.28
CA GLY A 125 -10.36 4.81 -2.70
C GLY A 125 -11.76 4.92 -3.30
N ASN A 126 -12.80 4.47 -2.56
CA ASN A 126 -14.20 4.55 -2.98
C ASN A 126 -14.98 5.69 -2.31
N ILE A 127 -14.34 6.43 -1.39
CA ILE A 127 -14.98 7.47 -0.58
C ILE A 127 -14.70 8.85 -1.21
N GLY A 128 -15.72 9.71 -1.25
CA GLY A 128 -15.57 11.12 -1.61
C GLY A 128 -15.20 11.39 -3.06
N GLN A 129 -15.58 10.52 -3.99
CA GLN A 129 -15.27 10.65 -5.42
C GLN A 129 -15.98 11.82 -6.11
N ASP A 130 -16.95 12.43 -5.43
CA ASP A 130 -17.70 13.62 -5.94
C ASP A 130 -16.86 14.90 -5.89
N ILE A 131 -15.89 14.99 -4.98
CA ILE A 131 -15.05 16.18 -4.78
C ILE A 131 -13.64 15.85 -5.25
N ASP A 132 -13.13 16.55 -6.25
CA ASP A 132 -11.85 16.29 -6.89
C ASP A 132 -10.68 16.21 -5.88
N PHE A 133 -10.58 17.18 -4.97
CA PHE A 133 -9.53 17.18 -3.94
C PHE A 133 -9.63 15.97 -2.99
N VAL A 134 -10.83 15.61 -2.56
CA VAL A 134 -11.04 14.45 -1.65
C VAL A 134 -10.73 13.16 -2.38
N ARG A 135 -11.17 13.04 -3.64
CA ARG A 135 -10.87 11.88 -4.48
C ARG A 135 -9.37 11.65 -4.63
N ASP A 136 -8.63 12.70 -4.96
CA ASP A 136 -7.19 12.61 -5.17
C ASP A 136 -6.46 12.23 -3.87
N LEU A 137 -6.88 12.80 -2.74
CA LEU A 137 -6.34 12.46 -1.42
C LEU A 137 -6.67 11.02 -1.00
N THR A 138 -7.92 10.58 -1.18
CA THR A 138 -8.35 9.22 -0.81
C THR A 138 -7.72 8.16 -1.71
N TYR A 139 -7.56 8.46 -3.00
CA TYR A 139 -6.83 7.59 -3.92
C TYR A 139 -5.35 7.48 -3.54
N TRP A 140 -4.71 8.61 -3.18
CA TRP A 140 -3.32 8.62 -2.73
C TRP A 140 -3.10 7.80 -1.46
N LEU A 141 -4.08 7.76 -0.55
CA LEU A 141 -4.03 6.96 0.69
C LEU A 141 -4.41 5.48 0.50
N SER A 142 -5.03 5.11 -0.63
CA SER A 142 -5.53 3.76 -0.87
C SER A 142 -4.40 2.76 -1.13
N LEU A 143 -4.15 1.85 -0.19
CA LEU A 143 -3.18 0.76 -0.33
C LEU A 143 -3.60 -0.27 -1.40
N ALA A 144 -4.89 -0.65 -1.40
CA ALA A 144 -5.41 -1.62 -2.35
C ALA A 144 -5.37 -1.12 -3.80
N GLY A 145 -5.73 0.15 -4.03
CA GLY A 145 -5.72 0.73 -5.37
C GLY A 145 -4.33 0.75 -6.00
N ARG A 146 -3.29 0.95 -5.19
CA ARG A 146 -1.89 0.94 -5.65
C ARG A 146 -1.36 -0.47 -5.91
N SER A 147 -1.70 -1.45 -5.07
CA SER A 147 -1.30 -2.85 -5.31
C SER A 147 -1.99 -3.46 -6.52
N ASP A 148 -3.17 -2.98 -6.88
CA ASP A 148 -3.93 -3.43 -8.06
C ASP A 148 -3.17 -3.19 -9.38
N LYS A 149 -2.39 -2.10 -9.47
CA LYS A 149 -1.54 -1.85 -10.64
C LYS A 149 -0.49 -2.94 -10.84
N PHE A 150 0.15 -3.41 -9.78
CA PHE A 150 1.11 -4.52 -9.84
C PHE A 150 0.43 -5.82 -10.29
N LEU A 151 -0.82 -6.07 -9.85
CA LEU A 151 -1.58 -7.24 -10.27
C LEU A 151 -1.97 -7.21 -11.75
N HIS A 152 -2.06 -6.02 -12.34
CA HIS A 152 -2.25 -5.83 -13.77
C HIS A 152 -0.95 -5.77 -14.58
N GLY A 153 0.18 -6.11 -13.96
CA GLY A 153 1.48 -6.21 -14.61
C GLY A 153 2.19 -4.86 -14.81
N MET A 154 1.78 -3.82 -14.10
CA MET A 154 2.42 -2.52 -14.19
C MET A 154 3.19 -2.18 -12.91
N ILE A 155 4.47 -1.86 -13.08
CA ILE A 155 5.31 -1.34 -12.00
C ILE A 155 5.46 0.17 -12.19
N CYS A 156 4.92 0.94 -11.22
CA CYS A 156 5.18 2.35 -11.11
C CYS A 156 6.14 2.59 -9.93
N SER A 157 7.17 3.38 -10.13
CA SER A 157 8.11 3.73 -9.05
C SER A 157 7.40 4.45 -7.89
N GLU A 158 6.43 5.31 -8.19
CA GLU A 158 5.59 5.98 -7.20
C GLU A 158 4.92 4.99 -6.25
N ASP A 159 4.29 3.94 -6.79
CA ASP A 159 3.55 2.97 -6.00
C ASP A 159 4.49 2.09 -5.14
N ALA A 160 5.67 1.72 -5.68
CA ALA A 160 6.68 0.99 -4.92
C ALA A 160 7.23 1.83 -3.75
N PHE A 161 7.59 3.09 -4.00
CA PHE A 161 8.04 4.01 -2.95
C PHE A 161 6.96 4.28 -1.91
N TYR A 162 5.70 4.37 -2.32
CA TYR A 162 4.58 4.54 -1.40
C TYR A 162 4.52 3.42 -0.35
N PHE A 163 4.62 2.15 -0.75
CA PHE A 163 4.66 1.02 0.20
C PHE A 163 5.84 1.12 1.17
N ILE A 164 7.02 1.50 0.67
CA ILE A 164 8.22 1.70 1.52
C ILE A 164 7.98 2.84 2.51
N ILE A 165 7.40 3.95 2.07
CA ILE A 165 7.09 5.11 2.92
C ILE A 165 6.10 4.72 4.02
N VAL A 166 5.05 3.96 3.71
CA VAL A 166 4.07 3.47 4.69
C VAL A 166 4.76 2.57 5.72
N VAL A 167 5.61 1.65 5.29
CA VAL A 167 6.39 0.78 6.20
C VAL A 167 7.26 1.63 7.13
N VAL A 168 8.05 2.55 6.59
CA VAL A 168 8.95 3.42 7.37
C VAL A 168 8.15 4.30 8.33
N LEU A 169 7.01 4.84 7.93
CA LEU A 169 6.13 5.63 8.77
C LEU A 169 5.69 4.83 10.00
N PHE A 170 5.05 3.68 9.81
CA PHE A 170 4.49 2.91 10.92
C PHE A 170 5.56 2.29 11.82
N LEU A 171 6.71 1.88 11.27
CA LEU A 171 7.86 1.45 12.09
C LEU A 171 8.43 2.61 12.91
N SER A 172 8.56 3.81 12.34
CA SER A 172 9.03 5.01 13.07
C SER A 172 8.07 5.40 14.18
N LEU A 173 6.76 5.36 13.94
CA LEU A 173 5.73 5.59 14.96
C LEU A 173 5.81 4.55 16.09
N SER A 174 6.06 3.27 15.76
CA SER A 174 6.24 2.20 16.74
C SER A 174 7.48 2.42 17.61
N VAL A 175 8.60 2.83 17.00
CA VAL A 175 9.84 3.17 17.72
C VAL A 175 9.62 4.37 18.64
N LEU A 176 8.95 5.42 18.18
CA LEU A 176 8.62 6.58 19.01
C LEU A 176 7.74 6.20 20.19
N LYS A 177 6.76 5.31 20.00
CA LYS A 177 5.90 4.81 21.08
C LYS A 177 6.73 4.13 22.18
N LEU A 178 7.62 3.20 21.82
CA LEU A 178 8.52 2.54 22.78
C LEU A 178 9.47 3.55 23.46
N LYS A 179 10.01 4.52 22.71
CA LYS A 179 10.87 5.57 23.25
C LYS A 179 10.15 6.36 24.34
N PHE A 180 8.92 6.75 24.12
CA PHE A 180 8.14 7.56 25.07
C PHE A 180 7.64 6.78 26.29
N GLU A 181 7.61 5.47 26.23
CA GLU A 181 7.37 4.62 27.40
C GLU A 181 8.61 4.48 28.29
N ARG A 182 9.80 4.52 27.69
CA ARG A 182 11.08 4.45 28.45
C ARG A 182 11.52 5.80 29.02
N THR A 183 10.99 6.92 28.49
CA THR A 183 11.43 8.27 28.86
C THR A 183 10.26 9.13 29.32
N THR A 184 10.47 9.87 30.39
CA THR A 184 9.52 10.87 30.89
C THR A 184 9.65 12.17 30.10
N ALA A 185 9.23 12.13 28.81
CA ALA A 185 9.22 13.34 27.98
C ALA A 185 7.95 14.15 28.17
N ASN A 186 8.07 15.47 28.04
CA ASN A 186 6.91 16.38 28.11
C ASN A 186 5.93 16.09 26.95
N SER A 187 4.60 16.22 27.19
CA SER A 187 3.57 15.94 26.18
C SER A 187 3.75 16.73 24.90
N LEU A 188 4.20 17.97 24.97
CA LEU A 188 4.49 18.81 23.82
C LEU A 188 5.62 18.23 22.96
N SER A 189 6.71 17.78 23.58
CA SER A 189 7.83 17.15 22.88
C SER A 189 7.41 15.85 22.18
N LYS A 190 6.54 15.05 22.78
CA LYS A 190 5.97 13.85 22.16
C LYS A 190 5.16 14.21 20.92
N MET A 191 4.26 15.16 21.03
CA MET A 191 3.41 15.62 19.93
C MET A 191 4.24 16.15 18.75
N VAL A 192 5.24 16.99 19.02
CA VAL A 192 6.14 17.54 18.00
C VAL A 192 6.90 16.44 17.25
N GLN A 193 7.38 15.39 17.95
CA GLN A 193 8.09 14.28 17.29
C GLN A 193 7.16 13.43 16.42
N TYR A 194 5.91 13.15 16.85
CA TYR A 194 4.93 12.45 16.01
C TYR A 194 4.56 13.26 14.77
N ILE A 195 4.28 14.56 14.93
CA ILE A 195 3.96 15.47 13.82
C ILE A 195 5.18 15.57 12.89
N GLY A 196 6.40 15.67 13.42
CA GLY A 196 7.63 15.70 12.63
C GLY A 196 7.80 14.50 11.72
N VAL A 197 7.57 13.27 12.23
CA VAL A 197 7.60 12.05 11.42
C VAL A 197 6.54 12.08 10.34
N LEU A 198 5.30 12.49 10.67
CA LEU A 198 4.22 12.62 9.68
C LEU A 198 4.57 13.64 8.59
N CYS A 199 5.07 14.83 8.96
CA CYS A 199 5.45 15.84 7.99
C CYS A 199 6.58 15.38 7.05
N VAL A 200 7.62 14.72 7.60
CA VAL A 200 8.73 14.21 6.80
C VAL A 200 8.25 13.14 5.83
N THR A 201 7.42 12.20 6.29
CA THR A 201 6.90 11.14 5.41
C THR A 201 5.97 11.67 4.33
N LEU A 202 5.13 12.67 4.63
CA LEU A 202 4.29 13.34 3.64
C LEU A 202 5.14 14.11 2.61
N LEU A 203 6.20 14.80 3.04
CA LEU A 203 7.12 15.49 2.13
C LEU A 203 7.83 14.50 1.19
N VAL A 204 8.34 13.39 1.72
CA VAL A 204 8.98 12.34 0.90
C VAL A 204 7.97 11.76 -0.08
N GLY A 205 6.74 11.46 0.37
CA GLY A 205 5.65 10.99 -0.49
C GLY A 205 5.32 11.98 -1.61
N TYR A 206 5.23 13.27 -1.29
CA TYR A 206 4.99 14.31 -2.29
C TYR A 206 6.14 14.39 -3.33
N VAL A 207 7.39 14.31 -2.88
CA VAL A 207 8.55 14.34 -3.79
C VAL A 207 8.56 13.13 -4.72
N THR A 208 8.29 11.93 -4.18
CA THR A 208 8.27 10.70 -4.99
C THR A 208 7.10 10.63 -5.97
N SER A 209 6.01 11.37 -5.72
CA SER A 209 4.86 11.48 -6.62
C SER A 209 5.01 12.54 -7.71
N GLN A 210 6.19 13.21 -7.80
CA GLN A 210 6.40 14.19 -8.87
C GLN A 210 6.53 13.51 -10.24
N PRO A 211 5.83 13.99 -11.29
CA PRO A 211 5.83 13.35 -12.63
C PRO A 211 7.23 13.17 -13.22
N LYS A 212 8.17 14.08 -12.89
CA LYS A 212 9.56 14.02 -13.38
C LYS A 212 10.38 12.85 -12.83
N LEU A 213 9.96 12.28 -11.69
CA LEU A 213 10.64 11.17 -11.00
C LEU A 213 9.95 9.83 -11.24
N MET A 214 8.82 9.84 -11.93
CA MET A 214 8.06 8.62 -12.19
C MET A 214 8.72 7.80 -13.29
N CYS A 215 8.95 6.52 -12.98
CA CYS A 215 9.38 5.50 -13.93
C CYS A 215 8.29 4.44 -14.03
N TYR A 216 8.02 3.98 -15.24
CA TYR A 216 7.02 2.97 -15.52
C TYR A 216 7.65 1.77 -16.20
N TYR A 217 7.24 0.59 -15.81
CA TYR A 217 7.59 -0.65 -16.49
C TYR A 217 6.34 -1.50 -16.67
N ASP A 218 5.99 -1.74 -17.93
CA ASP A 218 4.91 -2.65 -18.29
C ASP A 218 5.49 -4.05 -18.49
N ALA A 219 5.13 -4.95 -17.59
CA ALA A 219 5.60 -6.32 -17.57
C ALA A 219 4.73 -7.26 -18.42
N THR A 220 3.59 -6.80 -18.96
CA THR A 220 2.72 -7.63 -19.80
C THR A 220 3.41 -7.94 -21.14
N ALA A 221 3.26 -9.17 -21.63
CA ALA A 221 3.82 -9.60 -22.92
C ALA A 221 3.26 -8.77 -24.10
N THR A 222 2.00 -8.37 -24.01
CA THR A 222 1.29 -7.58 -25.04
C THR A 222 1.45 -6.07 -24.87
N LYS A 223 2.16 -5.61 -23.82
CA LYS A 223 2.23 -4.19 -23.43
C LYS A 223 0.86 -3.54 -23.28
N ALA A 224 -0.08 -4.27 -22.63
CA ALA A 224 -1.48 -3.87 -22.51
C ALA A 224 -1.67 -2.56 -21.73
N ASN A 225 -0.71 -2.17 -20.87
CA ASN A 225 -0.74 -0.96 -20.07
C ASN A 225 0.09 0.19 -20.68
N THR A 226 0.50 0.06 -21.95
CA THR A 226 1.30 1.07 -22.66
C THR A 226 0.61 1.46 -23.95
N LEU A 227 0.62 2.74 -24.31
CA LEU A 227 0.07 3.20 -25.57
C LEU A 227 0.79 2.54 -26.76
N THR A 228 0.01 2.15 -27.78
CA THR A 228 0.57 1.63 -29.03
C THR A 228 1.45 2.68 -29.71
N PRO A 229 2.49 2.30 -30.49
CA PRO A 229 3.37 3.25 -31.14
C PRO A 229 2.63 4.33 -31.99
N PRO A 230 1.57 4.00 -32.74
CA PRO A 230 0.78 5.02 -33.45
C PRO A 230 0.10 6.01 -32.50
N SER A 231 -0.43 5.53 -31.37
CA SER A 231 -1.04 6.41 -30.36
C SER A 231 -0.01 7.33 -29.69
N GLN A 232 1.20 6.83 -29.46
CA GLN A 232 2.31 7.64 -28.92
C GLN A 232 2.68 8.76 -29.91
N GLU A 233 2.76 8.48 -31.21
CA GLU A 233 3.05 9.48 -32.24
C GLU A 233 1.98 10.59 -32.29
N VAL A 234 0.71 10.21 -32.14
CA VAL A 234 -0.37 11.20 -32.09
C VAL A 234 -0.28 12.07 -30.83
N MET A 235 0.02 11.45 -29.67
CA MET A 235 0.16 12.17 -28.41
C MET A 235 1.34 13.15 -28.40
N THR A 236 2.47 12.83 -29.05
CA THR A 236 3.61 13.75 -29.17
C THR A 236 3.31 14.97 -30.02
N LYS A 237 2.34 14.89 -30.94
CA LYS A 237 1.89 16.01 -31.77
C LYS A 237 0.87 16.93 -31.11
N LEU A 238 0.39 16.57 -29.91
CA LEU A 238 -0.57 17.37 -29.15
C LEU A 238 0.16 18.47 -28.37
N ASP A 239 0.11 19.69 -28.86
CA ASP A 239 0.74 20.87 -28.20
C ASP A 239 -0.12 21.45 -27.07
N GLY A 240 -1.39 21.06 -26.96
CA GLY A 240 -2.35 21.54 -25.95
C GLY A 240 -2.74 20.47 -24.92
N GLY A 241 -3.63 20.85 -23.99
CA GLY A 241 -4.27 19.93 -23.06
C GLY A 241 -5.27 19.00 -23.77
N LEU A 242 -5.38 17.75 -23.34
CA LEU A 242 -6.42 16.84 -23.78
C LEU A 242 -7.59 16.90 -22.79
N THR A 243 -8.78 17.26 -23.27
CA THR A 243 -10.02 17.23 -22.48
C THR A 243 -10.88 16.07 -22.97
N LEU A 244 -11.12 15.12 -22.08
CA LEU A 244 -12.00 13.98 -22.35
C LEU A 244 -13.37 14.25 -21.72
N THR A 245 -14.41 14.34 -22.56
CA THR A 245 -15.78 14.51 -22.09
C THR A 245 -16.57 13.24 -22.34
N MET A 246 -17.01 12.60 -21.27
CA MET A 246 -17.80 11.39 -21.33
C MET A 246 -19.29 11.73 -21.15
N PHE A 247 -20.09 11.42 -22.16
CA PHE A 247 -21.55 11.54 -22.10
C PHE A 247 -22.16 10.20 -21.70
N VAL A 248 -22.90 10.18 -20.60
CA VAL A 248 -23.58 8.98 -20.11
C VAL A 248 -25.08 9.25 -20.02
N ASN A 249 -25.87 8.36 -20.63
CA ASN A 249 -27.32 8.39 -20.45
C ASN A 249 -27.66 7.76 -19.09
N LEU A 250 -28.20 8.52 -18.17
CA LEU A 250 -28.59 8.06 -16.83
C LEU A 250 -29.85 7.17 -16.83
N LEU A 251 -30.54 7.08 -17.96
CA LEU A 251 -31.74 6.26 -18.14
C LEU A 251 -31.45 4.90 -18.81
N ASP A 252 -30.20 4.63 -19.13
CA ASP A 252 -29.74 3.41 -19.80
C ASP A 252 -29.12 2.44 -18.78
N ASP A 253 -28.98 1.16 -19.14
CA ASP A 253 -28.32 0.13 -18.34
C ASP A 253 -26.85 0.48 -18.00
N ASN A 254 -26.24 1.38 -18.76
CA ASN A 254 -24.88 1.89 -18.54
C ASN A 254 -24.80 3.10 -17.58
N PHE A 255 -25.87 3.46 -16.88
CA PHE A 255 -25.89 4.61 -15.96
C PHE A 255 -24.76 4.55 -14.90
N ASN A 256 -24.33 3.34 -14.53
CA ASN A 256 -23.25 3.11 -13.58
C ASN A 256 -21.92 3.80 -13.98
N LYS A 257 -21.66 4.02 -15.27
CA LYS A 257 -20.47 4.72 -15.76
C LYS A 257 -20.49 6.23 -15.47
N GLY A 258 -21.67 6.80 -15.27
CA GLY A 258 -21.85 8.22 -14.92
C GLY A 258 -21.91 8.49 -13.41
N ILE A 259 -21.94 7.46 -12.59
CA ILE A 259 -22.02 7.62 -11.14
C ILE A 259 -20.65 8.09 -10.60
N PRO A 260 -20.59 9.16 -9.79
CA PRO A 260 -19.35 9.68 -9.20
C PRO A 260 -18.54 8.61 -8.47
N LYS A 261 -19.20 7.67 -7.82
CA LYS A 261 -18.57 6.54 -7.12
C LYS A 261 -17.63 5.70 -8.00
N ASN A 262 -17.90 5.62 -9.30
CA ASN A 262 -17.14 4.81 -10.25
C ASN A 262 -16.10 5.62 -11.03
N ARG A 263 -15.96 6.91 -10.74
CA ARG A 263 -15.10 7.83 -11.49
C ARG A 263 -13.64 7.41 -11.53
N ASN A 264 -13.08 6.94 -10.41
CA ASN A 264 -11.70 6.44 -10.38
C ASN A 264 -11.49 5.24 -11.31
N TRP A 265 -12.47 4.34 -11.40
CA TRP A 265 -12.40 3.20 -12.31
C TRP A 265 -12.45 3.62 -13.79
N GLU A 266 -13.27 4.60 -14.11
CA GLU A 266 -13.34 5.15 -15.49
C GLU A 266 -12.05 5.94 -15.82
N MET A 267 -11.52 6.73 -14.89
CA MET A 267 -10.30 7.50 -15.12
C MET A 267 -9.07 6.60 -15.34
N ARG A 268 -9.01 5.41 -14.73
CA ARG A 268 -7.92 4.46 -14.96
C ARG A 268 -7.73 4.10 -16.44
N LYS A 269 -8.78 4.08 -17.23
CA LYS A 269 -8.71 3.79 -18.68
C LYS A 269 -7.90 4.82 -19.46
N PHE A 270 -7.75 6.02 -18.90
CA PHE A 270 -7.04 7.13 -19.52
C PHE A 270 -5.68 7.40 -18.87
N GLU A 271 -5.30 6.64 -17.83
CA GLU A 271 -4.01 6.82 -17.15
C GLU A 271 -2.81 6.68 -18.10
N ASP A 272 -2.89 5.79 -19.10
CA ASP A 272 -1.82 5.57 -20.07
C ASP A 272 -1.55 6.83 -20.91
N TYR A 273 -2.60 7.60 -21.23
CA TYR A 273 -2.45 8.88 -21.94
C TYR A 273 -1.82 9.95 -21.05
N ILE A 274 -2.18 10.00 -19.77
CA ILE A 274 -1.63 10.96 -18.80
C ILE A 274 -0.16 10.70 -18.56
N ARG A 275 0.23 9.42 -18.46
CA ARG A 275 1.61 9.00 -18.24
C ARG A 275 2.53 9.32 -19.39
N PHE A 276 2.04 9.22 -20.63
CA PHE A 276 2.84 9.42 -21.82
C PHE A 276 3.12 10.91 -22.08
N LYS A 277 2.32 11.82 -21.57
CA LYS A 277 2.44 13.27 -21.72
C LYS A 277 3.23 13.91 -20.60
#